data_9a97b5c8dad954a139ff4b634d4d7748
#
_entry.id   9a97b5c8dad954a139ff4b634d4d7748
#
_cell.length_a   1.000
_cell.length_b   1.000
_cell.length_c   1.000
_cell.angle_alpha   90.00
_cell.angle_beta   90.00
_cell.angle_gamma   90.00
#
_symmetry.space_group_name_H-M   'P 1'
#
loop_
_entity.id
_entity.type
_entity.pdbx_description
1 polymer ?
#
loop_
_entity_poly.entity_id
_entity_poly.type
_entity_poly.pdbx_seq_one_letter_code
_entity_poly.pdbx_strand_id
1 'polypeptide(L)'
;VLMRSAGEQYMSPLDIIQSAERLGRLSDVERATFINVLRLVEDKREELEGRKIFLNSIPGCRLSEEDTAVIESKLREFGGQVVVEFTEEAEMSDQLLDQIKDKYGRMNIETAIDDYGSGYSNVNNLLRYMPRYVKIDRMLMTNIHGIRRSSILSRIL
;
A
#
# COMPACT_ATOMS: atom_id res chain seq x y z
N VAL A 1 -2.44 -8.07 -0.99
CA VAL A 1 -1.74 -9.24 -1.59
C VAL A 1 -0.39 -9.41 -0.92
N LEU A 2 -0.09 -10.59 -0.41
CA LEU A 2 1.17 -10.87 0.28
C LEU A 2 2.24 -11.36 -0.70
N MET A 3 3.42 -10.76 -0.62
CA MET A 3 4.62 -11.18 -1.34
C MET A 3 5.07 -12.57 -0.88
N ARG A 4 5.53 -13.40 -1.81
CA ARG A 4 6.07 -14.75 -1.54
C ARG A 4 7.34 -14.95 -2.35
N SER A 5 8.36 -15.59 -1.74
CA SER A 5 9.55 -16.02 -2.49
C SER A 5 9.20 -17.23 -3.38
N ALA A 6 9.78 -17.28 -4.58
CA ALA A 6 9.58 -18.38 -5.53
C ALA A 6 10.68 -19.45 -5.46
N GLY A 7 11.68 -19.32 -4.57
CA GLY A 7 12.79 -20.25 -4.41
C GLY A 7 12.52 -21.36 -3.40
N GLU A 8 13.44 -22.34 -3.32
CA GLU A 8 13.40 -23.42 -2.31
C GLU A 8 13.55 -22.91 -0.88
N GLN A 9 14.20 -21.74 -0.71
CA GLN A 9 14.33 -21.09 0.59
C GLN A 9 13.21 -20.05 0.79
N TYR A 10 12.41 -20.25 1.82
CA TYR A 10 11.40 -19.26 2.21
C TYR A 10 12.09 -17.99 2.72
N MET A 11 11.78 -16.85 2.09
CA MET A 11 12.14 -15.54 2.58
C MET A 11 10.85 -14.79 2.96
N SER A 12 10.88 -14.13 4.12
CA SER A 12 9.76 -13.26 4.49
C SER A 12 9.69 -12.03 3.56
N PRO A 13 8.52 -11.40 3.42
CA PRO A 13 8.41 -10.15 2.66
C PRO A 13 9.41 -9.07 3.12
N LEU A 14 9.63 -8.97 4.43
CA LEU A 14 10.58 -8.03 5.01
C LEU A 14 12.02 -8.33 4.60
N ASP A 15 12.43 -9.61 4.63
CA ASP A 15 13.77 -10.03 4.20
C ASP A 15 14.02 -9.73 2.72
N ILE A 16 12.99 -9.91 1.88
CA ILE A 16 13.06 -9.58 0.45
C ILE A 16 13.28 -8.08 0.27
N ILE A 17 12.49 -7.25 0.93
CA ILE A 17 12.59 -5.78 0.84
C ILE A 17 13.95 -5.30 1.33
N GLN A 18 14.39 -5.74 2.52
CA GLN A 18 15.69 -5.36 3.08
C GLN A 18 16.89 -5.81 2.21
N SER A 19 16.77 -6.99 1.61
CA SER A 19 17.81 -7.48 0.69
C SER A 19 17.84 -6.67 -0.61
N ALA A 20 16.67 -6.33 -1.15
CA ALA A 20 16.56 -5.50 -2.33
C ALA A 20 17.06 -4.06 -2.07
N GLU A 21 16.80 -3.51 -0.89
CA GLU A 21 17.31 -2.20 -0.48
C GLU A 21 18.84 -2.18 -0.44
N ARG A 22 19.45 -3.16 0.24
CA ARG A 22 20.92 -3.30 0.32
C ARG A 22 21.58 -3.44 -1.07
N LEU A 23 20.88 -4.03 -2.03
CA LEU A 23 21.35 -4.25 -3.40
C LEU A 23 20.96 -3.11 -4.36
N GLY A 24 20.24 -2.08 -3.90
CA GLY A 24 19.73 -1.01 -4.76
C GLY A 24 18.67 -1.50 -5.77
N ARG A 25 17.92 -2.55 -5.44
CA ARG A 25 16.95 -3.24 -6.33
C ARG A 25 15.50 -3.15 -5.87
N LEU A 26 15.15 -2.15 -5.08
CA LEU A 26 13.77 -1.93 -4.65
C LEU A 26 12.80 -1.75 -5.83
N SER A 27 13.28 -1.11 -6.92
CA SER A 27 12.49 -0.95 -8.14
C SER A 27 12.10 -2.28 -8.80
N ASP A 28 12.96 -3.31 -8.72
CA ASP A 28 12.64 -4.63 -9.25
C ASP A 28 11.53 -5.29 -8.42
N VAL A 29 11.57 -5.11 -7.09
CA VAL A 29 10.53 -5.64 -6.19
C VAL A 29 9.20 -4.93 -6.44
N GLU A 30 9.22 -3.61 -6.50
CA GLU A 30 8.04 -2.79 -6.79
C GLU A 30 7.40 -3.17 -8.13
N ARG A 31 8.24 -3.22 -9.18
CA ARG A 31 7.80 -3.65 -10.51
C ARG A 31 7.18 -5.04 -10.52
N ALA A 32 7.86 -6.02 -9.91
CA ALA A 32 7.38 -7.39 -9.86
C ALA A 32 6.05 -7.49 -9.10
N THR A 33 5.92 -6.75 -8.00
CA THR A 33 4.70 -6.69 -7.19
C THR A 33 3.52 -6.19 -8.02
N PHE A 34 3.67 -5.05 -8.68
CA PHE A 34 2.61 -4.49 -9.52
C PHE A 34 2.26 -5.40 -10.70
N ILE A 35 3.24 -5.81 -11.48
CA ILE A 35 3.00 -6.63 -12.68
C ILE A 35 2.32 -7.96 -12.34
N ASN A 36 2.79 -8.66 -11.30
CA ASN A 36 2.22 -9.95 -10.92
C ASN A 36 0.80 -9.83 -10.37
N VAL A 37 0.53 -8.80 -9.55
CA VAL A 37 -0.83 -8.59 -9.03
C VAL A 37 -1.79 -8.18 -10.14
N LEU A 38 -1.39 -7.27 -11.03
CA LEU A 38 -2.25 -6.82 -12.14
C LEU A 38 -2.55 -7.95 -13.12
N ARG A 39 -1.57 -8.84 -13.40
CA ARG A 39 -1.81 -10.08 -14.16
C ARG A 39 -2.79 -11.00 -13.45
N LEU A 40 -2.61 -11.22 -12.15
CA LEU A 40 -3.54 -12.04 -11.37
C LEU A 40 -4.97 -11.51 -11.41
N VAL A 41 -5.14 -10.17 -11.32
CA VAL A 41 -6.46 -9.53 -11.42
C VAL A 41 -7.06 -9.74 -12.81
N GLU A 42 -6.25 -9.67 -13.87
CA GLU A 42 -6.65 -9.90 -15.25
C GLU A 42 -7.08 -11.37 -15.46
N ASP A 43 -6.23 -12.32 -15.04
CA ASP A 43 -6.47 -13.76 -15.20
C ASP A 43 -7.68 -14.26 -14.41
N LYS A 44 -7.97 -13.61 -13.27
CA LYS A 44 -9.04 -14.04 -12.35
C LYS A 44 -10.18 -13.00 -12.28
N ARG A 45 -10.41 -12.27 -13.34
CA ARG A 45 -11.38 -11.17 -13.41
C ARG A 45 -12.78 -11.58 -12.90
N GLU A 46 -13.28 -12.73 -13.34
CA GLU A 46 -14.60 -13.23 -12.94
C GLU A 46 -14.65 -13.63 -11.45
N GLU A 47 -13.60 -14.29 -10.95
CA GLU A 47 -13.51 -14.72 -9.53
C GLU A 47 -13.39 -13.51 -8.58
N LEU A 48 -12.80 -12.43 -9.05
CA LEU A 48 -12.49 -11.22 -8.27
C LEU A 48 -13.52 -10.09 -8.49
N GLU A 49 -14.57 -10.34 -9.25
CA GLU A 49 -15.60 -9.34 -9.48
C GLU A 49 -16.21 -8.82 -8.17
N GLY A 50 -16.36 -7.51 -8.07
CA GLY A 50 -16.89 -6.84 -6.87
C GLY A 50 -15.97 -6.84 -5.65
N ARG A 51 -14.76 -7.39 -5.74
CA ARG A 51 -13.78 -7.40 -4.64
C ARG A 51 -12.75 -6.29 -4.80
N LYS A 52 -12.32 -5.71 -3.69
CA LYS A 52 -11.17 -4.79 -3.65
C LYS A 52 -9.88 -5.59 -3.47
N ILE A 53 -8.88 -5.28 -4.28
CA ILE A 53 -7.55 -5.91 -4.24
C ILE A 53 -6.56 -4.87 -3.72
N PHE A 54 -6.06 -5.11 -2.52
CA PHE A 54 -5.06 -4.24 -1.90
C PHE A 54 -3.66 -4.65 -2.35
N LEU A 55 -2.92 -3.69 -2.90
CA LEU A 55 -1.60 -3.86 -3.50
C LEU A 55 -0.59 -2.99 -2.77
N ASN A 56 0.36 -3.60 -2.08
CA ASN A 56 1.43 -2.89 -1.39
C ASN A 56 2.35 -2.18 -2.39
N SER A 57 2.72 -0.95 -2.07
CA SER A 57 3.66 -0.12 -2.81
C SER A 57 4.75 0.41 -1.88
N ILE A 58 5.96 0.53 -2.39
CA ILE A 58 7.12 1.08 -1.69
C ILE A 58 7.16 2.59 -1.97
N PRO A 59 6.88 3.46 -0.96
CA PRO A 59 6.86 4.90 -1.15
C PRO A 59 8.19 5.42 -1.69
N GLY A 60 8.14 6.32 -2.68
CA GLY A 60 9.34 6.93 -3.26
C GLY A 60 10.15 6.04 -4.19
N CYS A 61 9.76 4.78 -4.39
CA CYS A 61 10.41 3.90 -5.35
C CYS A 61 10.18 4.41 -6.78
N ARG A 62 11.27 4.55 -7.54
CA ARG A 62 11.24 5.02 -8.94
C ARG A 62 11.33 3.83 -9.87
N LEU A 63 10.33 3.67 -10.71
CA LEU A 63 10.32 2.73 -11.82
C LEU A 63 10.85 3.41 -13.10
N SER A 64 11.21 2.61 -14.11
CA SER A 64 11.50 3.12 -15.45
C SER A 64 10.24 3.79 -16.03
N GLU A 65 10.42 4.67 -17.01
CA GLU A 65 9.28 5.30 -17.71
C GLU A 65 8.40 4.26 -18.41
N GLU A 66 9.01 3.23 -18.99
CA GLU A 66 8.31 2.12 -19.65
C GLU A 66 7.47 1.32 -18.66
N ASP A 67 8.05 0.89 -17.53
CA ASP A 67 7.33 0.13 -16.50
C ASP A 67 6.21 0.98 -15.89
N THR A 68 6.48 2.27 -15.66
CA THR A 68 5.48 3.21 -15.15
C THR A 68 4.29 3.31 -16.10
N ALA A 69 4.53 3.48 -17.40
CA ALA A 69 3.46 3.59 -18.40
C ALA A 69 2.59 2.30 -18.47
N VAL A 70 3.23 1.13 -18.44
CA VAL A 70 2.53 -0.17 -18.44
C VAL A 70 1.68 -0.33 -17.17
N ILE A 71 2.25 -0.06 -16.00
CA ILE A 71 1.55 -0.19 -14.72
C ILE A 71 0.38 0.79 -14.64
N GLU A 72 0.59 2.05 -15.01
CA GLU A 72 -0.46 3.07 -14.97
C GLU A 72 -1.61 2.76 -15.93
N SER A 73 -1.31 2.23 -17.13
CA SER A 73 -2.34 1.78 -18.07
C SER A 73 -3.22 0.69 -17.47
N LYS A 74 -2.60 -0.33 -16.87
CA LYS A 74 -3.34 -1.43 -16.23
C LYS A 74 -4.09 -0.97 -14.96
N LEU A 75 -3.51 -0.09 -14.16
CA LEU A 75 -4.20 0.47 -13.00
C LEU A 75 -5.47 1.24 -13.40
N ARG A 76 -5.43 2.00 -14.50
CA ARG A 76 -6.63 2.68 -15.01
C ARG A 76 -7.70 1.71 -15.49
N GLU A 77 -7.30 0.59 -16.11
CA GLU A 77 -8.23 -0.46 -16.54
C GLU A 77 -8.96 -1.09 -15.36
N PHE A 78 -8.25 -1.33 -14.24
CA PHE A 78 -8.80 -1.91 -13.02
C PHE A 78 -9.18 -0.86 -11.96
N GLY A 79 -9.34 0.41 -12.38
CA GLY A 79 -9.77 1.51 -11.50
C GLY A 79 -11.03 1.15 -10.73
N GLY A 80 -11.03 1.44 -9.43
CA GLY A 80 -12.10 1.06 -8.52
C GLY A 80 -12.04 -0.37 -7.98
N GLN A 81 -11.21 -1.27 -8.53
CA GLN A 81 -10.97 -2.60 -8.00
C GLN A 81 -9.64 -2.70 -7.26
N VAL A 82 -8.58 -2.09 -7.79
CA VAL A 82 -7.26 -2.06 -7.15
C VAL A 82 -7.16 -0.85 -6.21
N VAL A 83 -6.67 -1.10 -5.01
CA VAL A 83 -6.34 -0.09 -3.99
C VAL A 83 -4.85 -0.17 -3.72
N VAL A 84 -4.14 0.94 -3.89
CA VAL A 84 -2.70 1.00 -3.61
C VAL A 84 -2.47 1.32 -2.15
N GLU A 85 -1.66 0.52 -1.49
CA GLU A 85 -1.49 0.49 -0.05
C GLU A 85 -0.06 0.88 0.34
N PHE A 86 0.07 1.77 1.32
CA PHE A 86 1.34 2.24 1.85
C PHE A 86 1.40 1.97 3.35
N THR A 87 2.56 1.52 3.84
CA THR A 87 2.78 1.36 5.27
C THR A 87 2.98 2.72 5.94
N GLU A 88 2.47 2.86 7.17
CA GLU A 88 2.65 4.08 7.96
C GLU A 88 4.13 4.35 8.32
N GLU A 89 4.91 3.29 8.52
CA GLU A 89 6.33 3.37 8.90
C GLU A 89 7.23 4.01 7.83
N ALA A 90 6.76 4.14 6.60
CA ALA A 90 7.49 4.87 5.59
C ALA A 90 7.55 6.35 5.98
N GLU A 91 8.74 6.86 6.29
CA GLU A 91 9.00 8.29 6.47
C GLU A 91 8.64 9.04 5.18
N MET A 92 7.36 9.39 5.05
CA MET A 92 6.88 10.13 3.90
C MET A 92 7.01 11.62 4.17
N SER A 93 7.94 12.25 3.45
CA SER A 93 8.00 13.72 3.42
C SER A 93 6.69 14.28 2.85
N ASP A 94 6.37 15.49 3.24
CA ASP A 94 5.21 16.22 2.71
C ASP A 94 5.16 16.23 1.18
N GLN A 95 6.32 16.42 0.56
CA GLN A 95 6.45 16.44 -0.90
C GLN A 95 6.13 15.07 -1.52
N LEU A 96 6.55 13.97 -0.90
CA LEU A 96 6.26 12.62 -1.38
C LEU A 96 4.77 12.30 -1.24
N LEU A 97 4.13 12.70 -0.13
CA LEU A 97 2.69 12.55 0.05
C LEU A 97 1.89 13.27 -1.04
N ASP A 98 2.27 14.51 -1.35
CA ASP A 98 1.61 15.28 -2.41
C ASP A 98 1.80 14.60 -3.79
N GLN A 99 3.00 14.09 -4.09
CA GLN A 99 3.27 13.35 -5.33
C GLN A 99 2.42 12.07 -5.44
N ILE A 100 2.30 11.30 -4.35
CA ILE A 100 1.47 10.08 -4.30
C ILE A 100 0.01 10.43 -4.53
N LYS A 101 -0.50 11.43 -3.81
CA LYS A 101 -1.88 11.90 -3.94
C LYS A 101 -2.20 12.35 -5.36
N ASP A 102 -1.33 13.15 -5.96
CA ASP A 102 -1.48 13.62 -7.33
C ASP A 102 -1.43 12.48 -8.35
N LYS A 103 -0.46 11.57 -8.20
CA LYS A 103 -0.30 10.43 -9.10
C LYS A 103 -1.55 9.56 -9.12
N TYR A 104 -1.98 9.07 -7.97
CA TYR A 104 -3.11 8.15 -7.88
C TYR A 104 -4.45 8.86 -8.06
N GLY A 105 -4.58 10.12 -7.61
CA GLY A 105 -5.76 10.94 -7.83
C GLY A 105 -6.06 11.16 -9.31
N ARG A 106 -5.05 11.47 -10.14
CA ARG A 106 -5.21 11.62 -11.59
C ARG A 106 -5.67 10.34 -12.30
N MET A 107 -5.35 9.20 -11.73
CA MET A 107 -5.77 7.89 -12.25
C MET A 107 -7.09 7.40 -11.67
N ASN A 108 -7.68 8.14 -10.73
CA ASN A 108 -8.86 7.72 -9.97
C ASN A 108 -8.64 6.38 -9.25
N ILE A 109 -7.41 6.16 -8.74
CA ILE A 109 -7.04 4.98 -7.96
C ILE A 109 -7.19 5.29 -6.48
N GLU A 110 -7.93 4.43 -5.79
CA GLU A 110 -8.07 4.52 -4.33
C GLU A 110 -6.77 4.11 -3.64
N THR A 111 -6.51 4.73 -2.49
CA THR A 111 -5.32 4.44 -1.71
C THR A 111 -5.68 4.04 -0.28
N ALA A 112 -4.77 3.31 0.36
CA ALA A 112 -4.89 2.87 1.74
C ALA A 112 -3.60 3.14 2.52
N ILE A 113 -3.75 3.38 3.82
CA ILE A 113 -2.64 3.29 4.78
C ILE A 113 -2.78 1.97 5.54
N ASP A 114 -1.70 1.20 5.60
CA ASP A 114 -1.60 -0.03 6.39
C ASP A 114 -0.83 0.20 7.70
N ASP A 115 -1.09 -0.68 8.66
CA ASP A 115 -0.45 -0.73 9.98
C ASP A 115 -0.57 0.59 10.78
N TYR A 116 -1.68 1.35 10.57
CA TYR A 116 -1.91 2.61 11.27
C TYR A 116 -2.03 2.38 12.78
N GLY A 117 -1.14 3.03 13.55
CA GLY A 117 -1.09 2.91 15.00
C GLY A 117 0.04 2.03 15.51
N SER A 118 0.93 1.56 14.65
CA SER A 118 2.08 0.72 15.05
C SER A 118 3.19 1.46 15.80
N GLY A 119 3.15 2.81 15.89
CA GLY A 119 4.07 3.58 16.74
C GLY A 119 4.42 4.98 16.27
N TYR A 120 4.32 5.29 15.01
CA TYR A 120 4.65 6.60 14.43
C TYR A 120 3.44 7.36 13.90
N SER A 121 2.24 6.99 14.36
CA SER A 121 0.98 7.54 13.86
C SER A 121 0.92 9.05 13.94
N ASN A 122 1.06 9.69 12.79
CA ASN A 122 0.89 11.12 12.66
C ASN A 122 -0.48 11.43 12.03
N VAL A 123 -1.42 11.85 12.87
CA VAL A 123 -2.76 12.25 12.40
C VAL A 123 -2.69 13.33 11.33
N ASN A 124 -1.69 14.22 11.36
CA ASN A 124 -1.53 15.26 10.34
C ASN A 124 -1.21 14.63 8.96
N ASN A 125 -0.40 13.58 8.92
CA ASN A 125 -0.13 12.85 7.68
C ASN A 125 -1.40 12.19 7.15
N LEU A 126 -2.20 11.59 8.03
CA LEU A 126 -3.48 10.99 7.67
C LEU A 126 -4.44 12.04 7.09
N LEU A 127 -4.60 13.18 7.75
CA LEU A 127 -5.47 14.27 7.31
C LEU A 127 -5.00 14.90 6.00
N ARG A 128 -3.69 14.97 5.78
CA ARG A 128 -3.12 15.51 4.54
C ARG A 128 -3.25 14.54 3.37
N TYR A 129 -2.93 13.28 3.59
CA TYR A 129 -2.99 12.24 2.57
C TYR A 129 -4.42 11.89 2.19
N MET A 130 -5.36 11.87 3.16
CA MET A 130 -6.76 11.54 3.00
C MET A 130 -6.98 10.23 2.20
N PRO A 131 -6.41 9.11 2.64
CA PRO A 131 -6.59 7.83 1.97
C PRO A 131 -8.06 7.40 2.03
N ARG A 132 -8.50 6.58 1.09
CA ARG A 132 -9.85 6.01 1.10
C ARG A 132 -10.03 4.98 2.21
N TYR A 133 -8.96 4.28 2.57
CA TYR A 133 -8.96 3.23 3.59
C TYR A 133 -7.83 3.44 4.59
N VAL A 134 -8.10 3.12 5.85
CA VAL A 134 -7.11 3.07 6.92
C VAL A 134 -7.24 1.71 7.59
N LYS A 135 -6.19 0.90 7.51
CA LYS A 135 -6.10 -0.38 8.22
C LYS A 135 -5.42 -0.14 9.55
N ILE A 136 -6.16 -0.36 10.61
CA ILE A 136 -5.68 -0.15 11.97
C ILE A 136 -4.85 -1.34 12.40
N ASP A 137 -3.62 -1.09 12.88
CA ASP A 137 -2.76 -2.12 13.43
C ASP A 137 -3.38 -2.79 14.66
N ARG A 138 -3.11 -4.10 14.80
CA ARG A 138 -3.62 -4.90 15.91
C ARG A 138 -3.16 -4.36 17.28
N MET A 139 -1.97 -3.80 17.37
CA MET A 139 -1.44 -3.27 18.62
C MET A 139 -2.27 -2.08 19.12
N LEU A 140 -2.72 -1.22 18.23
CA LEU A 140 -3.63 -0.13 18.59
C LEU A 140 -4.96 -0.67 19.14
N MET A 141 -5.50 -1.71 18.52
CA MET A 141 -6.76 -2.35 18.96
C MET A 141 -6.63 -3.04 20.32
N THR A 142 -5.49 -3.67 20.60
CA THR A 142 -5.27 -4.32 21.91
C THR A 142 -5.11 -3.32 23.05
N ASN A 143 -4.49 -2.18 22.78
CA ASN A 143 -4.33 -1.11 23.77
C ASN A 143 -5.66 -0.40 24.11
N ILE A 144 -6.62 -0.36 23.19
CA ILE A 144 -7.94 0.23 23.39
C ILE A 144 -8.80 -0.62 24.36
N HIS A 145 -8.56 -1.93 24.48
CA HIS A 145 -9.29 -2.78 25.43
C HIS A 145 -9.02 -2.43 26.90
N GLY A 146 -7.93 -1.73 27.22
CA GLY A 146 -7.60 -1.23 28.56
C GLY A 146 -8.20 0.14 28.90
N ILE A 147 -8.66 0.89 27.91
CA ILE A 147 -9.25 2.22 28.07
C ILE A 147 -10.75 2.09 27.85
N ARG A 148 -11.56 2.46 28.86
CA ARG A 148 -13.03 2.39 28.80
C ARG A 148 -13.56 2.88 27.46
N ARG A 149 -14.37 2.04 26.81
CA ARG A 149 -14.96 2.14 25.45
C ARG A 149 -15.64 3.48 25.06
N SER A 150 -15.66 4.49 25.92
CA SER A 150 -16.57 5.63 25.75
C SER A 150 -15.98 6.92 25.20
N SER A 151 -14.68 7.04 24.99
CA SER A 151 -14.12 8.37 24.69
C SER A 151 -13.28 8.55 23.42
N ILE A 152 -12.86 7.48 22.74
CA ILE A 152 -11.95 7.60 21.59
C ILE A 152 -12.68 7.45 20.25
N LEU A 153 -13.62 6.52 20.14
CA LEU A 153 -14.36 6.30 18.88
C LEU A 153 -15.29 7.46 18.49
N SER A 154 -15.73 8.26 19.45
CA SER A 154 -16.56 9.44 19.20
C SER A 154 -15.79 10.68 18.70
N ARG A 155 -14.46 10.59 18.56
CA ARG A 155 -13.60 11.68 18.07
C ARG A 155 -12.95 11.40 16.71
N ILE A 156 -13.15 10.22 16.14
CA ILE A 156 -12.56 9.79 14.85
C ILE A 156 -13.64 9.67 13.76
N LEU A 157 -14.91 9.72 14.14
CA LEU A 157 -16.06 9.81 13.23
C LEU A 157 -16.68 11.21 13.31
#